data_c86920466d60b7fcab003826a57591ae
#
_entry.id   c86920466d60b7fcab003826a57591ae
#
_cell.length_a   1.000
_cell.length_b   1.000
_cell.length_c   1.000
_cell.angle_alpha   90.00
_cell.angle_beta   90.00
_cell.angle_gamma   90.00
#
_symmetry.space_group_name_H-M   'P 1'
#
loop_
_entity.id
_entity.type
_entity.pdbx_description
1 polymer ?
#
loop_
_entity_poly.entity_id
_entity_poly.type
_entity_poly.pdbx_seq_one_letter_code
_entity_poly.pdbx_strand_id
1 'polypeptide(L)'
;NNLIKGGCGISGLYDLEPIRLCFLNDDLKLSQAAADRNSPLQLTPGGPGRLLLTLGGDEGPEYLRQSEDLAAAWRRHGIDVEVVVLDGQNHFTIVEQLGDPAAELSRLILEQMGQ
;
A
#
# COMPACT_ATOMS: atom_id res chain seq x y z
N ASN A 1 -19.89 -6.51 10.69
CA ASN A 1 -20.11 -5.91 9.37
C ASN A 1 -19.10 -6.49 8.39
N ASN A 2 -19.55 -7.28 7.43
CA ASN A 2 -18.72 -8.06 6.51
C ASN A 2 -18.81 -7.53 5.06
N LEU A 3 -18.92 -6.21 4.93
CA LEU A 3 -19.08 -5.55 3.62
C LEU A 3 -17.76 -5.53 2.84
N ILE A 4 -16.67 -5.14 3.49
CA ILE A 4 -15.34 -5.12 2.86
C ILE A 4 -14.66 -6.47 3.12
N LYS A 5 -14.28 -7.17 2.05
CA LYS A 5 -13.67 -8.49 2.09
C LYS A 5 -12.14 -8.47 2.02
N GLY A 6 -11.60 -7.42 1.42
CA GLY A 6 -10.17 -7.22 1.26
C GLY A 6 -9.86 -5.84 0.72
N GLY A 7 -8.60 -5.50 0.60
CA GLY A 7 -8.12 -4.25 0.04
C GLY A 7 -6.86 -4.46 -0.79
N CYS A 8 -6.63 -3.56 -1.73
CA CYS A 8 -5.39 -3.53 -2.50
C CYS A 8 -4.78 -2.12 -2.39
N GLY A 9 -3.54 -2.05 -1.90
CA GLY A 9 -2.74 -0.83 -1.92
C GLY A 9 -1.78 -0.88 -3.10
N ILE A 10 -1.81 0.12 -3.97
CA ILE A 10 -0.95 0.22 -5.15
C ILE A 10 -0.02 1.41 -4.92
N SER A 11 1.28 1.16 -4.83
CA SER A 11 2.31 2.19 -4.62
C SER A 11 1.95 3.15 -3.47
N GLY A 12 1.48 2.60 -2.36
CA GLY A 12 0.98 3.36 -1.23
C GLY A 12 2.09 3.91 -0.33
N LEU A 13 1.77 5.01 0.35
CA LEU A 13 2.57 5.56 1.44
C LEU A 13 1.83 5.30 2.75
N TYR A 14 2.45 4.55 3.64
CA TYR A 14 1.83 4.04 4.87
C TYR A 14 2.45 4.62 6.13
N ASP A 15 3.60 5.28 5.98
CA ASP A 15 4.33 6.03 6.98
C ASP A 15 4.56 7.45 6.42
N LEU A 16 3.94 8.45 7.01
CA LEU A 16 4.00 9.83 6.50
C LEU A 16 5.15 10.65 7.11
N GLU A 17 5.93 10.09 8.01
CA GLU A 17 7.06 10.82 8.60
C GLU A 17 8.10 11.22 7.54
N PRO A 18 8.53 10.35 6.59
CA PRO A 18 9.41 10.76 5.51
C PRO A 18 8.83 11.89 4.64
N ILE A 19 7.51 11.89 4.42
CA ILE A 19 6.84 12.94 3.66
C ILE A 19 6.84 14.26 4.43
N ARG A 20 6.60 14.21 5.74
CA ARG A 20 6.68 15.39 6.61
C ARG A 20 8.07 16.02 6.61
N LEU A 21 9.12 15.22 6.48
CA LEU A 21 10.51 15.67 6.52
C LEU A 21 11.09 16.05 5.15
N CYS A 22 10.35 15.87 4.07
CA CYS A 22 10.81 16.22 2.73
C CYS A 22 10.18 17.53 2.21
N PHE A 23 10.62 17.98 1.04
CA PHE A 23 10.17 19.23 0.42
C PHE A 23 8.64 19.28 0.16
N LEU A 24 7.98 18.12 -0.01
CA LEU A 24 6.53 18.08 -0.18
C LEU A 24 5.77 18.69 1.01
N ASN A 25 6.38 18.68 2.18
CA ASN A 25 5.76 19.27 3.36
C ASN A 25 5.70 20.79 3.36
N ASP A 26 6.41 21.45 2.46
CA ASP A 26 6.27 22.89 2.25
C ASP A 26 4.84 23.26 1.80
N ASP A 27 4.20 22.36 1.05
CA ASP A 27 2.82 22.52 0.62
C ASP A 27 1.82 21.83 1.57
N LEU A 28 2.12 20.62 2.04
CA LEU A 28 1.21 19.80 2.85
C LEU A 28 1.02 20.34 4.28
N LYS A 29 2.03 21.01 4.83
CA LYS A 29 2.01 21.57 6.21
C LYS A 29 1.66 20.55 7.29
N LEU A 30 2.10 19.27 7.10
CA LEU A 30 1.90 18.23 8.10
C LEU A 30 2.68 18.55 9.38
N SER A 31 1.98 18.56 10.50
CA SER A 31 2.62 18.47 11.82
C SER A 31 2.97 17.00 12.13
N GLN A 32 3.83 16.77 13.12
CA GLN A 32 4.13 15.43 13.60
C GLN A 32 2.83 14.67 13.97
N ALA A 33 1.96 15.29 14.76
CA ALA A 33 0.70 14.68 15.16
C ALA A 33 -0.24 14.38 13.98
N ALA A 34 -0.19 15.18 12.91
CA ALA A 34 -0.96 14.91 11.70
C ALA A 34 -0.36 13.73 10.91
N ALA A 35 0.96 13.67 10.79
CA ALA A 35 1.64 12.55 10.14
C ALA A 35 1.34 11.23 10.87
N ASP A 36 1.48 11.19 12.19
CA ASP A 36 1.21 10.00 13.02
C ASP A 36 -0.24 9.54 12.87
N ARG A 37 -1.19 10.47 13.02
CA ARG A 37 -2.63 10.14 12.93
C ARG A 37 -3.06 9.63 11.56
N ASN A 38 -2.41 10.06 10.49
CA ASN A 38 -2.77 9.72 9.12
C ASN A 38 -1.87 8.63 8.51
N SER A 39 -0.92 8.09 9.26
CA SER A 39 -0.08 6.99 8.82
C SER A 39 -0.76 5.64 9.09
N PRO A 40 -1.15 4.87 8.05
CA PRO A 40 -1.71 3.53 8.24
C PRO A 40 -0.84 2.60 9.10
N LEU A 41 0.48 2.78 9.03
CA LEU A 41 1.45 2.03 9.84
C LEU A 41 1.20 2.16 11.35
N GLN A 42 0.67 3.31 11.80
CA GLN A 42 0.38 3.60 13.21
C GLN A 42 -1.02 3.15 13.64
N LEU A 43 -1.85 2.71 12.68
CA LEU A 43 -3.24 2.36 12.95
C LEU A 43 -3.40 0.87 13.20
N THR A 44 -4.35 0.53 14.08
CA THR A 44 -4.77 -0.85 14.28
C THR A 44 -5.92 -1.17 13.32
N PRO A 45 -5.81 -2.23 12.50
CA PRO A 45 -6.89 -2.62 11.62
C PRO A 45 -8.16 -3.00 12.39
N GLY A 46 -9.31 -2.62 11.88
CA GLY A 46 -10.61 -2.77 12.56
C GLY A 46 -11.20 -4.18 12.55
N GLY A 47 -10.53 -5.14 11.92
CA GLY A 47 -11.01 -6.54 11.84
C GLY A 47 -10.19 -7.36 10.86
N PRO A 48 -10.47 -8.67 10.76
CA PRO A 48 -9.77 -9.57 9.86
C PRO A 48 -10.07 -9.23 8.39
N GLY A 49 -9.13 -9.55 7.51
CA GLY A 49 -9.29 -9.35 6.06
C GLY A 49 -8.02 -9.75 5.32
N ARG A 50 -8.08 -9.63 4.00
CA ARG A 50 -6.92 -9.79 3.13
C ARG A 50 -6.48 -8.43 2.61
N LEU A 51 -5.18 -8.18 2.61
CA LEU A 51 -4.58 -6.97 2.10
C LEU A 51 -3.48 -7.33 1.10
N LEU A 52 -3.63 -6.88 -0.13
CA LEU A 52 -2.61 -6.96 -1.16
C LEU A 52 -1.90 -5.61 -1.23
N LEU A 53 -0.60 -5.59 -1.04
CA LEU A 53 0.24 -4.41 -1.22
C LEU A 53 1.10 -4.61 -2.46
N THR A 54 0.93 -3.76 -3.45
CA THR A 54 1.68 -3.83 -4.70
C THR A 54 2.47 -2.55 -4.93
N LEU A 55 3.62 -2.70 -5.55
CA LEU A 55 4.48 -1.58 -5.96
C LEU A 55 5.26 -1.96 -7.21
N GLY A 56 5.71 -0.96 -7.95
CA GLY A 56 6.58 -1.16 -9.08
C GLY A 56 8.03 -1.35 -8.66
N GLY A 57 8.74 -2.28 -9.28
CA GLY A 57 10.15 -2.52 -8.99
C GLY A 57 11.07 -1.32 -9.25
N ASP A 58 10.64 -0.41 -10.13
CA ASP A 58 11.38 0.80 -10.49
C ASP A 58 10.98 2.03 -9.67
N GLU A 59 10.15 1.89 -8.63
CA GLU A 59 9.72 3.01 -7.79
C GLU A 59 10.73 3.40 -6.69
N GLY A 60 11.71 2.56 -6.45
CA GLY A 60 12.76 2.78 -5.47
C GLY A 60 12.51 2.13 -4.10
N PRO A 61 13.53 2.13 -3.24
CA PRO A 61 13.54 1.34 -2.01
C PRO A 61 12.56 1.82 -0.94
N GLU A 62 12.15 3.09 -0.97
CA GLU A 62 11.25 3.63 0.05
C GLU A 62 9.84 3.06 -0.08
N TYR A 63 9.31 2.87 -1.29
CA TYR A 63 8.01 2.22 -1.48
C TYR A 63 8.01 0.77 -1.01
N LEU A 64 9.12 0.05 -1.25
CA LEU A 64 9.29 -1.32 -0.74
C LEU A 64 9.33 -1.34 0.79
N ARG A 65 10.16 -0.50 1.40
CA ARG A 65 10.26 -0.39 2.86
C ARG A 65 8.90 -0.13 3.50
N GLN A 66 8.16 0.84 2.99
CA GLN A 66 6.85 1.19 3.55
C GLN A 66 5.83 0.07 3.42
N SER A 67 5.81 -0.64 2.29
CA SER A 67 4.94 -1.81 2.10
C SER A 67 5.30 -2.96 3.04
N GLU A 68 6.59 -3.26 3.20
CA GLU A 68 7.06 -4.31 4.10
C GLU A 68 6.80 -3.97 5.57
N ASP A 69 7.03 -2.73 5.99
CA ASP A 69 6.78 -2.29 7.36
C ASP A 69 5.28 -2.38 7.71
N LEU A 70 4.40 -1.94 6.82
CA LEU A 70 2.96 -2.08 7.02
C LEU A 70 2.56 -3.56 7.08
N ALA A 71 3.07 -4.38 6.16
CA ALA A 71 2.78 -5.80 6.14
C ALA A 71 3.19 -6.48 7.46
N ALA A 72 4.41 -6.19 7.95
CA ALA A 72 4.89 -6.72 9.22
C ALA A 72 4.02 -6.26 10.40
N ALA A 73 3.63 -4.98 10.44
CA ALA A 73 2.80 -4.42 11.49
C ALA A 73 1.41 -5.06 11.51
N TRP A 74 0.75 -5.15 10.36
CA TRP A 74 -0.63 -5.61 10.29
C TRP A 74 -0.78 -7.14 10.36
N ARG A 75 0.23 -7.90 9.91
CA ARG A 75 0.27 -9.35 10.18
C ARG A 75 0.25 -9.68 11.68
N ARG A 76 0.88 -8.85 12.52
CA ARG A 76 0.80 -9.01 13.98
C ARG A 76 -0.60 -8.82 14.54
N HIS A 77 -1.48 -8.14 13.80
CA HIS A 77 -2.91 -7.98 14.11
C HIS A 77 -3.81 -9.03 13.43
N GLY A 78 -3.22 -10.07 12.82
CA GLY A 78 -3.98 -11.15 12.21
C GLY A 78 -4.52 -10.85 10.81
N ILE A 79 -4.04 -9.78 10.16
CA ILE A 79 -4.38 -9.51 8.76
C ILE A 79 -3.53 -10.39 7.85
N ASP A 80 -4.16 -11.00 6.85
CA ASP A 80 -3.48 -11.73 5.77
C ASP A 80 -2.95 -10.70 4.77
N VAL A 81 -1.66 -10.37 4.86
CA VAL A 81 -1.02 -9.35 4.02
C VAL A 81 -0.03 -10.00 3.07
N GLU A 82 -0.23 -9.77 1.78
CA GLU A 82 0.71 -10.12 0.72
C GLU A 82 1.37 -8.86 0.15
N VAL A 83 2.68 -8.91 -0.09
CA VAL A 83 3.44 -7.84 -0.75
C VAL A 83 3.95 -8.37 -2.08
N VAL A 84 3.62 -7.70 -3.18
CA VAL A 84 4.04 -8.10 -4.53
C VAL A 84 4.73 -6.93 -5.21
N VAL A 85 5.98 -7.14 -5.61
CA VAL A 85 6.76 -6.20 -6.43
C VAL A 85 6.54 -6.56 -7.90
N LEU A 86 6.05 -5.61 -8.69
CA LEU A 86 5.83 -5.78 -10.12
C LEU A 86 7.06 -5.27 -10.89
N ASP A 87 7.88 -6.19 -11.35
CA ASP A 87 9.14 -5.88 -12.03
C ASP A 87 8.91 -4.99 -13.27
N GLY A 88 9.80 -4.02 -13.48
CA GLY A 88 9.77 -3.11 -14.63
C GLY A 88 8.62 -2.09 -14.60
N GLN A 89 7.86 -2.02 -13.52
CA GLN A 89 6.81 -1.01 -13.37
C GLN A 89 7.31 0.17 -12.53
N ASN A 90 6.96 1.37 -12.94
CA ASN A 90 7.14 2.60 -12.19
C ASN A 90 5.80 3.09 -11.62
N HIS A 91 5.81 4.22 -10.94
CA HIS A 91 4.63 4.80 -10.27
C HIS A 91 3.45 5.09 -11.22
N PHE A 92 3.71 5.29 -12.50
CA PHE A 92 2.69 5.58 -13.52
C PHE A 92 2.27 4.32 -14.26
N THR A 93 3.22 3.51 -14.70
CA THR A 93 2.92 2.31 -15.51
C THR A 93 2.23 1.22 -14.70
N ILE A 94 2.44 1.17 -13.39
CA ILE A 94 1.78 0.17 -12.54
C ILE A 94 0.25 0.30 -12.60
N VAL A 95 -0.28 1.51 -12.56
CA VAL A 95 -1.74 1.72 -12.60
C VAL A 95 -2.34 1.52 -13.98
N GLU A 96 -1.54 1.67 -15.05
CA GLU A 96 -1.98 1.38 -16.41
C GLU A 96 -2.35 -0.10 -16.61
N GLN A 97 -1.77 -0.99 -15.81
CA GLN A 97 -2.12 -2.42 -15.82
C GLN A 97 -3.58 -2.70 -15.48
N LEU A 98 -4.26 -1.79 -14.76
CA LEU A 98 -5.69 -1.94 -14.45
C LEU A 98 -6.58 -1.83 -15.71
N GLY A 99 -6.06 -1.30 -16.81
CA GLY A 99 -6.75 -1.24 -18.10
C GLY A 99 -6.70 -2.55 -18.90
N ASP A 100 -5.85 -3.51 -18.51
CA ASP A 100 -5.70 -4.81 -19.15
C ASP A 100 -5.98 -5.95 -18.16
N PRO A 101 -7.08 -6.71 -18.34
CA PRO A 101 -7.41 -7.81 -17.43
C PRO A 101 -6.38 -8.96 -17.46
N ALA A 102 -5.53 -9.04 -18.46
CA ALA A 102 -4.46 -10.03 -18.55
C ALA A 102 -3.17 -9.57 -17.85
N ALA A 103 -3.05 -8.29 -17.50
CA ALA A 103 -1.89 -7.78 -16.80
C ALA A 103 -1.77 -8.36 -15.39
N GLU A 104 -0.55 -8.42 -14.86
CA GLU A 104 -0.26 -9.07 -13.58
C GLU A 104 -1.03 -8.44 -12.41
N LEU A 105 -1.04 -7.11 -12.30
CA LEU A 105 -1.80 -6.41 -11.25
C LEU A 105 -3.29 -6.73 -11.30
N SER A 106 -3.89 -6.69 -12.51
CA SER A 106 -5.31 -7.00 -12.67
C SER A 106 -5.63 -8.43 -12.26
N ARG A 107 -4.79 -9.40 -12.64
CA ARG A 107 -4.96 -10.80 -12.22
C ARG A 107 -4.90 -10.98 -10.71
N LEU A 108 -3.92 -10.37 -10.04
CA LEU A 108 -3.78 -10.41 -8.57
C LEU A 108 -5.03 -9.86 -7.86
N ILE A 109 -5.58 -8.76 -8.36
CA ILE A 109 -6.80 -8.17 -7.81
C ILE A 109 -8.01 -9.08 -8.03
N LEU A 110 -8.18 -9.61 -9.23
CA LEU A 110 -9.27 -10.54 -9.56
C LEU A 110 -9.20 -11.82 -8.72
N GLU A 111 -8.00 -12.37 -8.54
CA GLU A 111 -7.79 -13.55 -7.66
C GLU A 111 -8.16 -13.23 -6.20
N GLN A 112 -7.81 -12.06 -5.70
CA GLN A 112 -8.23 -11.62 -4.37
C GLN A 112 -9.75 -11.49 -4.25
N MET A 113 -10.42 -11.10 -5.32
CA MET A 113 -11.89 -11.01 -5.40
C MET A 113 -12.57 -12.37 -5.58
N GLY A 114 -11.82 -13.45 -5.82
CA GLY A 114 -12.34 -14.78 -6.06
C GLY A 114 -12.84 -15.02 -7.48
N GLN A 115 -12.29 -14.30 -8.45
CA GLN A 115 -12.60 -14.42 -9.89
C GLN A 115 -11.56 -15.28 -10.60
#